data_ad132b353ae7cc45eca731d7fa24d118
#
_entry.id   ad132b353ae7cc45eca731d7fa24d118
#
_cell.length_a   1.000
_cell.length_b   1.000
_cell.length_c   1.000
_cell.angle_alpha   90.00
_cell.angle_beta   90.00
_cell.angle_gamma   90.00
#
_symmetry.space_group_name_H-M   'P 1'
#
loop_
_entity.id
_entity.type
_entity.pdbx_description
1 polymer ?
#
loop_
_entity_poly.entity_id
_entity_poly.type
_entity_poly.pdbx_seq_one_letter_code
_entity_poly.pdbx_strand_id
1 'polypeptide(L)'
;SDFIYKYIFREFDNGQTMTLGTDELISLFHLPTSTTEIPRIKWLKFREVAPPSNLSKEGVLIGKSVFRKEEKLVYMKEDDRRRHIYTVGQTGTGKSTLIKNMAVSDIENGKGVAIIDPHGDLIDDVLSLIPKNRHNDVIVFDPSDILRPIGLNMLEYDLSRPEEKTFIVNEIQGIFNKLFSAETMGPMFEQFMRNALLLLMDDAANEPP
;
A
#
# COMPACT_ATOMS: atom_id res chain seq x y z
N SER A 1 -45.24 -40.44 8.54
CA SER A 1 -45.33 -41.53 7.57
C SER A 1 -44.02 -42.28 7.55
N ASP A 2 -44.05 -43.56 7.26
CA ASP A 2 -42.88 -44.45 7.18
C ASP A 2 -41.80 -43.93 6.22
N PHE A 3 -42.17 -43.34 5.12
CA PHE A 3 -41.26 -42.66 4.18
C PHE A 3 -40.42 -41.55 4.81
N ILE A 4 -41.04 -40.67 5.61
CA ILE A 4 -40.35 -39.57 6.27
C ILE A 4 -39.36 -40.12 7.31
N TYR A 5 -39.74 -41.14 8.05
CA TYR A 5 -38.87 -41.79 9.00
C TYR A 5 -37.64 -42.38 8.32
N LYS A 6 -37.84 -43.20 7.28
CA LYS A 6 -36.75 -43.81 6.50
C LYS A 6 -35.83 -42.75 5.87
N TYR A 7 -36.37 -41.63 5.37
CA TYR A 7 -35.61 -40.53 4.83
C TYR A 7 -34.74 -39.84 5.90
N ILE A 8 -35.33 -39.54 7.06
CA ILE A 8 -34.59 -38.87 8.16
C ILE A 8 -33.46 -39.75 8.67
N PHE A 9 -33.73 -41.06 8.87
CA PHE A 9 -32.75 -42.00 9.39
C PHE A 9 -31.90 -42.66 8.31
N ARG A 10 -32.07 -42.25 7.03
CA ARG A 10 -31.31 -42.79 5.89
C ARG A 10 -31.41 -44.30 5.73
N GLU A 11 -32.57 -44.88 6.07
CA GLU A 11 -32.86 -46.28 5.85
C GLU A 11 -33.14 -46.56 4.37
N PHE A 12 -32.44 -47.55 3.83
CA PHE A 12 -32.58 -47.93 2.42
C PHE A 12 -33.78 -48.81 2.22
N ASP A 13 -34.64 -48.48 1.26
CA ASP A 13 -35.81 -49.26 0.88
C ASP A 13 -35.73 -49.67 -0.60
N ASN A 14 -35.55 -50.99 -0.81
CA ASN A 14 -35.42 -51.55 -2.15
C ASN A 14 -36.66 -51.36 -3.06
N GLY A 15 -37.83 -51.18 -2.45
CA GLY A 15 -39.09 -50.96 -3.19
C GLY A 15 -39.27 -49.53 -3.68
N GLN A 16 -38.42 -48.59 -3.25
CA GLN A 16 -38.47 -47.17 -3.64
C GLN A 16 -37.18 -46.69 -4.33
N THR A 17 -36.44 -47.58 -4.90
CA THR A 17 -35.21 -47.27 -5.62
C THR A 17 -35.46 -47.11 -7.11
N MET A 18 -34.69 -46.18 -7.70
CA MET A 18 -34.59 -46.07 -9.18
C MET A 18 -33.12 -46.11 -9.58
N THR A 19 -32.87 -46.69 -10.74
CA THR A 19 -31.54 -46.65 -11.30
C THR A 19 -31.44 -45.44 -12.22
N LEU A 20 -30.48 -44.54 -11.95
CA LEU A 20 -30.21 -43.36 -12.77
C LEU A 20 -28.90 -43.54 -13.52
N GLY A 21 -28.90 -43.14 -14.76
CA GLY A 21 -27.63 -42.95 -15.51
C GLY A 21 -26.81 -41.81 -14.95
N THR A 22 -25.52 -41.76 -15.28
CA THR A 22 -24.61 -40.70 -14.83
C THR A 22 -25.12 -39.30 -15.20
N ASP A 23 -25.64 -39.13 -16.41
CA ASP A 23 -26.14 -37.84 -16.89
C ASP A 23 -27.43 -37.40 -16.19
N GLU A 24 -28.28 -38.38 -15.86
CA GLU A 24 -29.51 -38.13 -15.10
C GLU A 24 -29.18 -37.78 -13.64
N LEU A 25 -28.18 -38.45 -13.05
CA LEU A 25 -27.72 -38.14 -11.69
C LEU A 25 -27.11 -36.74 -11.62
N ILE A 26 -26.30 -36.34 -12.61
CA ILE A 26 -25.73 -34.99 -12.69
C ILE A 26 -26.81 -33.93 -12.81
N SER A 27 -27.89 -34.21 -13.52
CA SER A 27 -29.03 -33.29 -13.67
C SER A 27 -29.83 -33.12 -12.37
N LEU A 28 -29.91 -34.15 -11.53
CA LEU A 28 -30.58 -34.11 -10.24
C LEU A 28 -29.70 -33.58 -9.09
N PHE A 29 -28.43 -33.91 -9.15
CA PHE A 29 -27.44 -33.54 -8.13
C PHE A 29 -26.22 -32.87 -8.76
N HIS A 30 -26.22 -31.56 -8.83
CA HIS A 30 -25.07 -30.78 -9.27
C HIS A 30 -24.64 -29.81 -8.18
N LEU A 31 -23.35 -29.62 -8.08
CA LEU A 31 -22.81 -28.59 -7.18
C LEU A 31 -23.11 -27.22 -7.79
N PRO A 32 -23.59 -26.27 -6.99
CA PRO A 32 -23.85 -24.93 -7.49
C PRO A 32 -22.55 -24.31 -8.03
N THR A 33 -22.66 -23.62 -9.16
CA THR A 33 -21.55 -22.92 -9.78
C THR A 33 -21.31 -21.56 -9.11
N SER A 34 -20.15 -20.96 -9.35
CA SER A 34 -19.81 -19.64 -8.81
C SER A 34 -20.75 -18.50 -9.23
N THR A 35 -21.61 -18.75 -10.23
CA THR A 35 -22.62 -17.81 -10.71
C THR A 35 -23.97 -17.99 -10.03
N THR A 36 -24.14 -19.06 -9.22
CA THR A 36 -25.39 -19.35 -8.51
C THR A 36 -25.32 -18.81 -7.08
N GLU A 37 -25.95 -17.68 -6.80
CA GLU A 37 -26.03 -17.12 -5.46
C GLU A 37 -27.11 -17.86 -4.65
N ILE A 38 -26.68 -18.71 -3.70
CA ILE A 38 -27.55 -19.34 -2.74
C ILE A 38 -27.30 -18.73 -1.38
N PRO A 39 -28.29 -18.03 -0.76
CA PRO A 39 -28.08 -17.23 0.46
C PRO A 39 -27.53 -17.98 1.68
N ARG A 40 -27.64 -19.31 1.70
CA ARG A 40 -27.19 -20.16 2.83
C ARG A 40 -25.88 -20.90 2.57
N ILE A 41 -25.32 -20.81 1.36
CA ILE A 41 -24.05 -21.44 1.02
C ILE A 41 -22.97 -20.37 1.04
N LYS A 42 -21.99 -20.51 1.94
CA LYS A 42 -20.79 -19.67 1.95
C LYS A 42 -19.82 -20.21 0.91
N TRP A 43 -19.69 -19.49 -0.20
CA TRP A 43 -18.67 -19.79 -1.18
C TRP A 43 -17.32 -19.31 -0.70
N LEU A 44 -16.35 -20.20 -0.61
CA LEU A 44 -14.96 -19.82 -0.42
C LEU A 44 -14.43 -19.30 -1.78
N LYS A 45 -14.24 -17.98 -1.89
CA LYS A 45 -13.69 -17.33 -3.08
C LYS A 45 -12.20 -17.63 -3.30
N PHE A 46 -11.54 -18.28 -2.34
CA PHE A 46 -10.13 -18.62 -2.37
C PHE A 46 -9.86 -19.89 -1.53
N ARG A 47 -8.76 -20.55 -1.86
CA ARG A 47 -8.32 -21.73 -1.12
C ARG A 47 -7.70 -21.30 0.21
N GLU A 48 -8.24 -21.77 1.32
CA GLU A 48 -7.60 -21.63 2.62
C GLU A 48 -6.42 -22.60 2.73
N VAL A 49 -5.25 -22.08 3.07
CA VAL A 49 -4.03 -22.84 3.32
C VAL A 49 -3.46 -22.48 4.66
N ALA A 50 -2.79 -23.45 5.30
CA ALA A 50 -2.09 -23.18 6.55
C ALA A 50 -0.99 -22.13 6.32
N PRO A 51 -0.80 -21.18 7.24
CA PRO A 51 0.29 -20.22 7.14
C PRO A 51 1.64 -20.96 7.21
N PRO A 52 2.69 -20.42 6.58
CA PRO A 52 4.04 -20.96 6.68
C PRO A 52 4.48 -21.11 8.14
N SER A 53 5.27 -22.14 8.44
CA SER A 53 5.79 -22.38 9.79
C SER A 53 6.86 -21.38 10.23
N ASN A 54 7.48 -20.69 9.28
CA ASN A 54 8.60 -19.74 9.46
C ASN A 54 8.15 -18.28 9.48
N LEU A 55 6.89 -17.99 9.85
CA LEU A 55 6.45 -16.61 10.02
C LEU A 55 7.32 -15.85 11.01
N SER A 56 7.72 -14.63 10.66
CA SER A 56 8.45 -13.77 11.58
C SER A 56 7.61 -13.44 12.81
N LYS A 57 8.27 -13.31 13.95
CA LYS A 57 7.69 -12.81 15.20
C LYS A 57 8.07 -11.34 15.46
N GLU A 58 8.86 -10.76 14.59
CA GLU A 58 9.43 -9.41 14.73
C GLU A 58 9.18 -8.60 13.46
N GLY A 59 9.08 -7.28 13.61
CA GLY A 59 8.85 -6.34 12.54
C GLY A 59 7.52 -5.61 12.66
N VAL A 60 7.05 -5.03 11.57
CA VAL A 60 5.75 -4.33 11.53
C VAL A 60 4.62 -5.33 11.38
N LEU A 61 3.61 -5.22 12.24
CA LEU A 61 2.41 -6.05 12.16
C LEU A 61 1.59 -5.66 10.93
N ILE A 62 1.42 -6.60 10.00
CA ILE A 62 0.63 -6.37 8.77
C ILE A 62 -0.76 -7.00 8.82
N GLY A 63 -0.99 -7.90 9.77
CA GLY A 63 -2.29 -8.55 9.93
C GLY A 63 -2.23 -9.84 10.72
N LYS A 64 -3.30 -10.61 10.63
CA LYS A 64 -3.38 -11.95 11.22
C LYS A 64 -3.83 -12.97 10.19
N SER A 65 -3.22 -14.14 10.23
CA SER A 65 -3.67 -15.31 9.49
C SER A 65 -4.64 -16.09 10.34
N VAL A 66 -5.80 -16.43 9.78
CA VAL A 66 -6.80 -17.27 10.43
C VAL A 66 -6.92 -18.56 9.64
N PHE A 67 -6.55 -19.68 10.25
CA PHE A 67 -6.66 -20.99 9.63
C PHE A 67 -7.20 -22.00 10.65
N ARG A 68 -8.28 -22.68 10.32
CA ARG A 68 -8.94 -23.69 11.20
C ARG A 68 -9.17 -23.20 12.63
N LYS A 69 -9.61 -21.93 12.79
CA LYS A 69 -9.82 -21.26 14.10
C LYS A 69 -8.54 -20.88 14.87
N GLU A 70 -7.37 -21.20 14.36
CA GLU A 70 -6.12 -20.68 14.91
C GLU A 70 -5.79 -19.33 14.29
N GLU A 71 -5.44 -18.37 15.14
CA GLU A 71 -5.00 -17.03 14.72
C GLU A 71 -3.50 -16.90 14.94
N LYS A 72 -2.78 -16.45 13.91
CA LYS A 72 -1.35 -16.15 14.00
C LYS A 72 -1.10 -14.74 13.49
N LEU A 73 -0.40 -13.92 14.28
CA LEU A 73 0.04 -12.60 13.86
C LEU A 73 1.09 -12.73 12.77
N VAL A 74 0.99 -11.87 11.76
CA VAL A 74 1.90 -11.84 10.62
C VAL A 74 2.66 -10.53 10.65
N TYR A 75 3.98 -10.63 10.78
CA TYR A 75 4.89 -9.50 10.81
C TYR A 75 5.74 -9.46 9.55
N MET A 76 6.05 -8.26 9.09
CA MET A 76 6.98 -8.02 8.00
C MET A 76 8.31 -7.52 8.58
N LYS A 77 9.38 -8.24 8.31
CA LYS A 77 10.73 -7.86 8.76
C LYS A 77 11.19 -6.56 8.11
N GLU A 78 12.06 -5.84 8.82
CA GLU A 78 12.61 -4.59 8.32
C GLU A 78 13.43 -4.78 7.03
N ASP A 79 14.21 -5.84 6.94
CA ASP A 79 15.00 -6.15 5.75
C ASP A 79 14.13 -6.43 4.51
N ASP A 80 12.95 -7.04 4.71
CA ASP A 80 12.02 -7.29 3.62
C ASP A 80 11.39 -5.98 3.13
N ARG A 81 11.16 -5.01 4.02
CA ARG A 81 10.62 -3.69 3.68
C ARG A 81 11.58 -2.85 2.82
N ARG A 82 12.89 -3.01 3.01
CA ARG A 82 13.90 -2.31 2.21
C ARG A 82 13.88 -2.67 0.72
N ARG A 83 13.19 -3.76 0.35
CA ARG A 83 13.06 -4.24 -1.03
C ARG A 83 11.82 -3.69 -1.75
N HIS A 84 11.18 -2.67 -1.21
CA HIS A 84 9.92 -2.09 -1.65
C HIS A 84 8.71 -3.00 -1.41
N ILE A 85 7.53 -2.36 -1.29
CA ILE A 85 6.25 -3.04 -1.10
C ILE A 85 5.30 -2.50 -2.15
N TYR A 86 4.64 -3.41 -2.86
CA TYR A 86 3.61 -3.06 -3.81
C TYR A 86 2.29 -3.66 -3.37
N THR A 87 1.31 -2.82 -3.02
CA THR A 87 0.00 -3.25 -2.54
C THR A 87 -1.05 -3.06 -3.62
N VAL A 88 -1.66 -4.15 -4.06
CA VAL A 88 -2.68 -4.17 -5.11
C VAL A 88 -4.03 -4.57 -4.53
N GLY A 89 -5.07 -3.89 -4.94
CA GLY A 89 -6.45 -4.22 -4.55
C GLY A 89 -7.44 -3.20 -5.11
N GLN A 90 -8.71 -3.58 -5.16
CA GLN A 90 -9.80 -2.68 -5.53
C GLN A 90 -9.97 -1.57 -4.49
N THR A 91 -10.72 -0.51 -4.84
CA THR A 91 -11.14 0.51 -3.88
C THR A 91 -11.94 -0.13 -2.74
N GLY A 92 -11.70 0.31 -1.51
CA GLY A 92 -12.38 -0.22 -0.32
C GLY A 92 -11.81 -1.54 0.24
N THR A 93 -10.75 -2.12 -0.34
CA THR A 93 -10.15 -3.39 0.14
C THR A 93 -9.14 -3.21 1.29
N GLY A 94 -8.93 -1.99 1.77
CA GLY A 94 -8.07 -1.71 2.93
C GLY A 94 -6.60 -1.39 2.60
N LYS A 95 -6.26 -1.06 1.34
CA LYS A 95 -4.88 -0.68 0.98
C LYS A 95 -4.36 0.50 1.82
N SER A 96 -5.11 1.59 1.85
CA SER A 96 -4.74 2.79 2.64
C SER A 96 -4.71 2.50 4.14
N THR A 97 -5.60 1.65 4.64
CA THR A 97 -5.59 1.21 6.03
C THR A 97 -4.31 0.43 6.38
N LEU A 98 -3.85 -0.45 5.50
CA LEU A 98 -2.59 -1.16 5.68
C LEU A 98 -1.41 -0.18 5.75
N ILE A 99 -1.31 0.74 4.78
CA ILE A 99 -0.24 1.75 4.73
C ILE A 99 -0.28 2.64 5.97
N LYS A 100 -1.47 3.12 6.37
CA LYS A 100 -1.68 3.90 7.59
C LYS A 100 -1.15 3.18 8.83
N ASN A 101 -1.55 1.93 9.03
CA ASN A 101 -1.14 1.16 10.20
C ASN A 101 0.38 0.92 10.24
N MET A 102 1.00 0.68 9.08
CA MET A 102 2.45 0.55 8.98
C MET A 102 3.16 1.87 9.31
N ALA A 103 2.68 3.00 8.77
CA ALA A 103 3.23 4.33 9.04
C ALA A 103 3.11 4.72 10.52
N VAL A 104 1.93 4.53 11.11
CA VAL A 104 1.69 4.82 12.53
C VAL A 104 2.59 3.95 13.42
N SER A 105 2.72 2.66 13.11
CA SER A 105 3.63 1.77 13.85
C SER A 105 5.09 2.24 13.77
N ASP A 106 5.56 2.73 12.63
CA ASP A 106 6.91 3.28 12.52
C ASP A 106 7.09 4.57 13.32
N ILE A 107 6.11 5.47 13.27
CA ILE A 107 6.11 6.72 14.05
C ILE A 107 6.15 6.44 15.56
N GLU A 108 5.33 5.50 16.03
CA GLU A 108 5.30 5.09 17.44
C GLU A 108 6.63 4.47 17.90
N ASN A 109 7.30 3.75 17.00
CA ASN A 109 8.62 3.16 17.26
C ASN A 109 9.80 4.15 17.04
N GLY A 110 9.52 5.44 16.89
CA GLY A 110 10.54 6.49 16.77
C GLY A 110 11.24 6.58 15.42
N LYS A 111 10.70 5.91 14.38
CA LYS A 111 11.26 5.95 13.02
C LYS A 111 10.79 7.19 12.26
N GLY A 112 11.56 7.60 11.25
CA GLY A 112 11.17 8.59 10.28
C GLY A 112 10.24 7.98 9.23
N VAL A 113 9.21 8.73 8.83
CA VAL A 113 8.24 8.32 7.80
C VAL A 113 7.97 9.49 6.87
N ALA A 114 7.95 9.26 5.58
CA ALA A 114 7.48 10.21 4.58
C ALA A 114 6.25 9.62 3.86
N ILE A 115 5.17 10.39 3.78
CA ILE A 115 3.93 9.98 3.12
C ILE A 115 3.64 10.97 2.00
N ILE A 116 3.39 10.45 0.81
CA ILE A 116 2.94 11.25 -0.34
C ILE A 116 1.57 10.72 -0.73
N ASP A 117 0.55 11.54 -0.53
CA ASP A 117 -0.83 11.18 -0.86
C ASP A 117 -1.46 12.25 -1.75
N PRO A 118 -1.79 11.93 -3.01
CA PRO A 118 -2.41 12.90 -3.92
C PRO A 118 -3.84 13.28 -3.53
N HIS A 119 -4.48 12.55 -2.63
CA HIS A 119 -5.86 12.80 -2.19
C HIS A 119 -5.94 13.50 -0.83
N GLY A 120 -4.95 13.34 0.04
CA GLY A 120 -4.89 13.96 1.37
C GLY A 120 -5.51 13.13 2.49
N ASP A 121 -6.51 12.29 2.22
CA ASP A 121 -7.27 11.54 3.24
C ASP A 121 -6.37 10.67 4.14
N LEU A 122 -5.34 10.04 3.56
CA LEU A 122 -4.39 9.22 4.30
C LEU A 122 -3.52 10.07 5.24
N ILE A 123 -3.14 11.28 4.81
CA ILE A 123 -2.35 12.21 5.60
C ILE A 123 -3.15 12.66 6.81
N ASP A 124 -4.40 13.09 6.64
CA ASP A 124 -5.29 13.52 7.73
C ASP A 124 -5.50 12.40 8.75
N ASP A 125 -5.72 11.19 8.27
CA ASP A 125 -5.85 9.99 9.10
C ASP A 125 -4.59 9.75 9.94
N VAL A 126 -3.40 9.83 9.34
CA VAL A 126 -2.13 9.59 10.05
C VAL A 126 -1.84 10.72 11.03
N LEU A 127 -2.05 11.99 10.67
CA LEU A 127 -1.85 13.15 11.54
C LEU A 127 -2.64 13.01 12.84
N SER A 128 -3.88 12.52 12.75
CA SER A 128 -4.75 12.30 13.92
C SER A 128 -4.22 11.26 14.92
N LEU A 129 -3.31 10.39 14.47
CA LEU A 129 -2.77 9.26 15.23
C LEU A 129 -1.33 9.48 15.72
N ILE A 130 -0.71 10.62 15.38
CA ILE A 130 0.66 10.92 15.80
C ILE A 130 0.72 11.14 17.32
N PRO A 131 1.64 10.47 18.04
CA PRO A 131 1.83 10.68 19.47
C PRO A 131 2.26 12.12 19.79
N LYS A 132 1.78 12.68 20.91
CA LYS A 132 2.03 14.08 21.30
C LYS A 132 3.52 14.44 21.38
N ASN A 133 4.35 13.50 21.80
CA ASN A 133 5.80 13.70 21.90
C ASN A 133 6.50 13.77 20.54
N ARG A 134 5.81 13.47 19.45
CA ARG A 134 6.32 13.54 18.07
C ARG A 134 5.72 14.70 17.26
N HIS A 135 4.82 15.51 17.84
CA HIS A 135 4.17 16.61 17.12
C HIS A 135 5.16 17.63 16.56
N ASN A 136 6.26 17.89 17.28
CA ASN A 136 7.29 18.83 16.83
C ASN A 136 8.17 18.30 15.68
N ASP A 137 8.11 17.00 15.40
CA ASP A 137 8.88 16.37 14.33
C ASP A 137 8.09 16.35 13.01
N VAL A 138 6.85 16.84 13.00
CA VAL A 138 5.93 16.73 11.87
C VAL A 138 6.09 17.91 10.94
N ILE A 139 6.34 17.63 9.67
CA ILE A 139 6.32 18.60 8.59
C ILE A 139 5.17 18.21 7.65
N VAL A 140 4.22 19.12 7.47
CA VAL A 140 3.11 18.95 6.53
C VAL A 140 3.33 19.89 5.36
N PHE A 141 3.51 19.33 4.17
CA PHE A 141 3.62 20.07 2.93
C PHE A 141 2.32 19.94 2.15
N ASP A 142 1.48 20.97 2.19
CA ASP A 142 0.23 21.04 1.43
C ASP A 142 0.33 22.15 0.37
N PRO A 143 0.50 21.81 -0.91
CA PRO A 143 0.56 22.80 -1.98
C PRO A 143 -0.75 23.59 -2.17
N SER A 144 -1.87 23.11 -1.63
CA SER A 144 -3.17 23.77 -1.74
C SER A 144 -3.42 24.82 -0.63
N ASP A 145 -2.61 24.82 0.44
CA ASP A 145 -2.73 25.81 1.53
C ASP A 145 -2.12 27.16 1.12
N ILE A 146 -2.94 27.98 0.49
CA ILE A 146 -2.55 29.33 0.03
C ILE A 146 -2.31 30.27 1.21
N LEU A 147 -2.91 30.00 2.36
CA LEU A 147 -2.79 30.87 3.54
C LEU A 147 -1.45 30.68 4.27
N ARG A 148 -0.86 29.51 4.16
CA ARG A 148 0.40 29.14 4.81
C ARG A 148 1.31 28.39 3.81
N PRO A 149 1.74 29.08 2.73
CA PRO A 149 2.59 28.44 1.74
C PRO A 149 3.93 28.07 2.38
N ILE A 150 4.35 26.83 2.17
CA ILE A 150 5.69 26.38 2.56
C ILE A 150 6.62 26.63 1.38
N GLY A 151 7.62 27.45 1.59
CA GLY A 151 8.71 27.62 0.65
C GLY A 151 9.65 26.41 0.70
N LEU A 152 9.88 25.79 -0.46
CA LEU A 152 10.91 24.75 -0.61
C LEU A 152 12.09 25.36 -1.36
N ASN A 153 13.21 25.57 -0.67
CA ASN A 153 14.43 26.00 -1.31
C ASN A 153 15.12 24.81 -1.98
N MET A 154 14.95 24.70 -3.30
CA MET A 154 15.55 23.61 -4.08
C MET A 154 17.06 23.75 -4.28
N LEU A 155 17.63 24.91 -3.93
CA LEU A 155 19.06 25.21 -4.08
C LEU A 155 19.82 25.10 -2.76
N GLU A 156 19.15 24.75 -1.67
CA GLU A 156 19.78 24.58 -0.37
C GLU A 156 20.75 23.40 -0.38
N TYR A 157 21.96 23.63 0.11
CA TYR A 157 22.99 22.60 0.24
C TYR A 157 23.83 22.83 1.50
N ASP A 158 24.53 21.79 1.94
CA ASP A 158 25.48 21.90 3.06
C ASP A 158 26.75 22.62 2.59
N LEU A 159 27.00 23.81 3.13
CA LEU A 159 28.18 24.63 2.84
C LEU A 159 29.50 23.87 3.10
N SER A 160 29.49 22.85 3.97
CA SER A 160 30.66 22.00 4.21
C SER A 160 30.91 21.00 3.10
N ARG A 161 29.96 20.82 2.16
CA ARG A 161 30.00 19.85 1.06
C ARG A 161 29.76 20.52 -0.30
N PRO A 162 30.73 21.25 -0.81
CA PRO A 162 30.56 22.01 -2.06
C PRO A 162 30.26 21.11 -3.28
N GLU A 163 30.57 19.82 -3.21
CA GLU A 163 30.23 18.84 -4.26
C GLU A 163 28.73 18.66 -4.45
N GLU A 164 27.91 18.92 -3.40
CA GLU A 164 26.46 18.80 -3.48
C GLU A 164 25.85 19.78 -4.49
N LYS A 165 26.49 20.95 -4.74
CA LYS A 165 26.04 21.91 -5.74
C LYS A 165 25.82 21.28 -7.12
N THR A 166 26.81 20.52 -7.58
CA THR A 166 26.74 19.89 -8.90
C THR A 166 25.64 18.83 -8.97
N PHE A 167 25.45 18.10 -7.88
CA PHE A 167 24.37 17.12 -7.78
C PHE A 167 23.01 17.81 -7.86
N ILE A 168 22.76 18.83 -7.07
CA ILE A 168 21.49 19.58 -7.04
C ILE A 168 21.17 20.18 -8.39
N VAL A 169 22.15 20.83 -9.04
CA VAL A 169 21.96 21.41 -10.38
C VAL A 169 21.59 20.34 -11.41
N ASN A 170 22.21 19.16 -11.34
CA ASN A 170 21.88 18.06 -12.24
C ASN A 170 20.48 17.49 -11.97
N GLU A 171 20.04 17.41 -10.70
CA GLU A 171 18.67 16.98 -10.36
C GLU A 171 17.64 17.98 -10.86
N ILE A 172 17.86 19.28 -10.67
CA ILE A 172 16.97 20.32 -11.18
C ILE A 172 16.90 20.25 -12.71
N GLN A 173 18.03 20.11 -13.39
CA GLN A 173 18.06 19.93 -14.85
C GLN A 173 17.26 18.68 -15.26
N GLY A 174 17.40 17.58 -14.52
CA GLY A 174 16.63 16.35 -14.74
C GLY A 174 15.12 16.54 -14.59
N ILE A 175 14.68 17.38 -13.64
CA ILE A 175 13.27 17.75 -13.45
C ILE A 175 12.78 18.54 -14.67
N PHE A 176 13.52 19.57 -15.08
CA PHE A 176 13.16 20.37 -16.25
C PHE A 176 13.06 19.52 -17.53
N ASN A 177 14.01 18.62 -17.75
CA ASN A 177 14.00 17.70 -18.90
C ASN A 177 12.80 16.72 -18.91
N LYS A 178 12.20 16.46 -17.74
CA LYS A 178 10.97 15.67 -17.65
C LYS A 178 9.70 16.49 -17.87
N LEU A 179 9.74 17.77 -17.51
CA LEU A 179 8.58 18.67 -17.61
C LEU A 179 8.43 19.32 -18.98
N PHE A 180 9.54 19.54 -19.68
CA PHE A 180 9.58 20.27 -20.95
C PHE A 180 10.14 19.40 -22.07
N SER A 181 9.75 19.68 -23.31
CA SER A 181 10.26 18.95 -24.47
C SER A 181 11.71 19.30 -24.78
N ALA A 182 12.45 18.39 -25.41
CA ALA A 182 13.82 18.62 -25.85
C ALA A 182 13.97 19.80 -26.85
N GLU A 183 12.90 20.16 -27.56
CA GLU A 183 12.85 21.31 -28.45
C GLU A 183 12.89 22.64 -27.68
N THR A 184 12.28 22.68 -26.50
CA THR A 184 12.28 23.85 -25.61
C THR A 184 13.55 23.93 -24.80
N MET A 185 14.13 22.78 -24.43
CA MET A 185 15.31 22.62 -23.58
C MET A 185 16.57 22.39 -24.43
N GLY A 186 16.86 23.32 -25.36
CA GLY A 186 18.07 23.21 -26.18
C GLY A 186 19.37 23.39 -25.40
N PRO A 187 20.53 22.96 -25.96
CA PRO A 187 21.83 23.01 -25.27
C PRO A 187 22.21 24.38 -24.70
N MET A 188 21.79 25.45 -25.35
CA MET A 188 22.01 26.81 -24.86
C MET A 188 21.24 27.09 -23.56
N PHE A 189 19.98 26.69 -23.50
CA PHE A 189 19.17 26.85 -22.31
C PHE A 189 19.77 26.06 -21.14
N GLU A 190 20.12 24.79 -21.34
CA GLU A 190 20.74 23.97 -20.31
C GLU A 190 22.01 24.59 -19.75
N GLN A 191 22.87 25.12 -20.63
CA GLN A 191 24.11 25.77 -20.21
C GLN A 191 23.85 27.04 -19.40
N PHE A 192 22.95 27.92 -19.87
CA PHE A 192 22.62 29.15 -19.14
C PHE A 192 21.96 28.84 -17.80
N MET A 193 21.01 27.93 -17.76
CA MET A 193 20.36 27.52 -16.53
C MET A 193 21.37 26.97 -15.51
N ARG A 194 22.26 26.08 -15.97
CA ARG A 194 23.30 25.49 -15.12
C ARG A 194 24.21 26.57 -14.53
N ASN A 195 24.68 27.51 -15.36
CA ASN A 195 25.57 28.59 -14.92
C ASN A 195 24.86 29.55 -13.95
N ALA A 196 23.59 29.87 -14.21
CA ALA A 196 22.80 30.71 -13.32
C ALA A 196 22.57 30.06 -11.96
N LEU A 197 22.20 28.76 -11.92
CA LEU A 197 22.02 28.04 -10.70
C LEU A 197 23.31 27.94 -9.86
N LEU A 198 24.43 27.63 -10.50
CA LEU A 198 25.73 27.60 -9.83
C LEU A 198 26.12 28.96 -9.27
N LEU A 199 25.88 30.05 -10.02
CA LEU A 199 26.14 31.40 -9.55
C LEU A 199 25.32 31.77 -8.31
N LEU A 200 24.02 31.46 -8.33
CA LEU A 200 23.14 31.66 -7.16
C LEU A 200 23.62 30.88 -5.93
N MET A 201 24.04 29.63 -6.15
CA MET A 201 24.52 28.77 -5.05
C MET A 201 25.92 29.19 -4.56
N ASP A 202 26.74 29.85 -5.39
CA ASP A 202 28.05 30.37 -4.98
C ASP A 202 27.92 31.56 -4.01
N ASP A 203 26.85 32.34 -4.14
CA ASP A 203 26.58 33.47 -3.26
C ASP A 203 25.75 33.12 -1.99
N ALA A 204 25.41 31.86 -1.84
CA ALA A 204 24.58 31.38 -0.72
C ALA A 204 25.15 31.68 0.69
N ALA A 205 26.46 31.96 0.79
CA ALA A 205 27.07 32.35 2.07
C ALA A 205 26.73 33.79 2.46
N ASN A 206 26.42 34.66 1.47
CA ASN A 206 26.10 36.08 1.68
C ASN A 206 24.59 36.31 1.65
N GLU A 207 23.93 35.74 0.66
CA GLU A 207 22.47 35.79 0.47
C GLU A 207 21.99 34.38 0.19
N PRO A 208 21.23 33.74 1.12
CA PRO A 208 20.69 32.40 0.86
C PRO A 208 19.74 32.44 -0.33
N PRO A 209 19.92 31.53 -1.30
CA PRO A 209 19.15 31.47 -2.54
C PRO A 209 17.70 31.11 -2.33
#